data_ce6dd83ca5cbc39ec1101cc7483c66dd
#
_entry.id   ce6dd83ca5cbc39ec1101cc7483c66dd
#
_cell.length_a   1.000
_cell.length_b   1.000
_cell.length_c   1.000
_cell.angle_alpha   90.00
_cell.angle_beta   90.00
_cell.angle_gamma   90.00
#
_symmetry.space_group_name_H-M   'P 1'
#
loop_
_entity.id
_entity.type
_entity.pdbx_description
1 polymer ?
#
loop_
_entity_poly.entity_id
_entity_poly.type
_entity_poly.pdbx_seq_one_letter_code
_entity_poly.pdbx_strand_id
1 'polypeptide(L)'
;MTQLRRNTLADGIDDPAPALGTLERGEPVQVFAVPPGTPARPRIARAEGIYMWDTTGRRYLDAGSGPVACNIGYGNRRVLDALQVQAEAAAFANPGTFESAANRRFAERLAEAAGPGYERVFVVSGGSEANEAAMKLARQMAVARGEAS
;
A
#
# COMPACT_ATOMS: atom_id res chain seq x y z
N MET A 1 -21.77 23.01 15.80
CA MET A 1 -20.56 22.58 16.51
C MET A 1 -20.71 21.10 16.85
N THR A 2 -20.36 20.24 15.91
CA THR A 2 -20.45 18.77 16.06
C THR A 2 -19.14 18.29 16.61
N GLN A 3 -19.11 17.83 17.84
CA GLN A 3 -17.95 17.20 18.45
C GLN A 3 -17.65 15.90 17.69
N LEU A 4 -16.58 15.91 16.90
CA LEU A 4 -15.96 14.72 16.37
C LEU A 4 -15.51 13.86 17.56
N ARG A 5 -16.20 12.76 17.78
CA ARG A 5 -15.76 11.73 18.73
C ARG A 5 -14.38 11.27 18.26
N ARG A 6 -13.37 11.54 19.08
CA ARG A 6 -12.05 10.91 18.97
C ARG A 6 -12.26 9.43 19.18
N ASN A 7 -12.29 8.68 18.10
CA ASN A 7 -12.22 7.22 18.16
C ASN A 7 -10.77 6.90 18.53
N THR A 8 -10.52 6.68 19.81
CA THR A 8 -9.24 6.23 20.31
C THR A 8 -9.08 4.77 19.92
N LEU A 9 -8.40 4.52 18.80
CA LEU A 9 -7.91 3.20 18.40
C LEU A 9 -6.90 2.60 19.40
N ALA A 10 -6.72 3.23 20.56
CA ALA A 10 -5.78 2.79 21.60
C ALA A 10 -6.35 1.70 22.51
N ASP A 11 -7.69 1.57 22.60
CA ASP A 11 -8.30 0.68 23.60
C ASP A 11 -8.76 -0.67 23.01
N GLY A 12 -8.41 -0.99 21.77
CA GLY A 12 -8.86 -2.20 21.10
C GLY A 12 -7.77 -3.13 20.57
N ILE A 13 -6.50 -2.87 20.86
CA ILE A 13 -5.40 -3.72 20.38
C ILE A 13 -5.16 -4.94 21.30
N ASP A 14 -5.76 -4.96 22.49
CA ASP A 14 -5.75 -6.13 23.39
C ASP A 14 -6.83 -7.16 23.05
N ASP A 15 -7.73 -6.86 22.13
CA ASP A 15 -8.60 -7.89 21.58
C ASP A 15 -7.78 -8.64 20.51
N PRO A 16 -7.42 -9.92 20.73
CA PRO A 16 -6.78 -10.70 19.67
C PRO A 16 -7.74 -10.61 18.47
N ALA A 17 -7.25 -10.13 17.35
CA ALA A 17 -8.02 -10.04 16.11
C ALA A 17 -8.89 -11.30 16.02
N PRO A 18 -10.22 -11.19 15.80
CA PRO A 18 -11.12 -12.32 15.91
C PRO A 18 -10.47 -13.47 15.16
N ALA A 19 -10.21 -14.56 15.86
CA ALA A 19 -9.52 -15.70 15.32
C ALA A 19 -10.25 -16.02 14.03
N LEU A 20 -9.62 -15.74 12.89
CA LEU A 20 -10.09 -16.20 11.59
C LEU A 20 -10.36 -17.68 11.84
N GLY A 21 -11.65 -18.04 11.83
CA GLY A 21 -12.16 -19.25 12.43
C GLY A 21 -11.22 -20.40 12.20
N THR A 22 -10.79 -21.02 13.26
CA THR A 22 -9.92 -22.20 13.25
C THR A 22 -10.54 -23.15 12.24
N LEU A 23 -9.92 -23.25 11.08
CA LEU A 23 -10.19 -24.35 10.19
C LEU A 23 -9.72 -25.58 10.96
N GLU A 24 -10.64 -26.30 11.59
CA GLU A 24 -10.38 -27.48 12.42
C GLU A 24 -9.79 -28.67 11.64
N ARG A 25 -9.33 -28.44 10.42
CA ARG A 25 -8.76 -29.51 9.58
C ARG A 25 -7.52 -28.99 8.88
N GLY A 26 -6.40 -29.46 9.36
CA GLY A 26 -5.15 -29.39 8.64
C GLY A 26 -4.21 -28.28 9.10
N GLU A 27 -3.04 -28.27 8.50
CA GLU A 27 -2.04 -27.26 8.70
C GLU A 27 -2.59 -25.86 8.39
N PRO A 28 -2.13 -24.83 9.09
CA PRO A 28 -2.59 -23.47 8.85
C PRO A 28 -2.38 -23.10 7.38
N VAL A 29 -3.39 -22.45 6.76
CA VAL A 29 -3.31 -21.98 5.39
C VAL A 29 -2.08 -21.10 5.21
N GLN A 30 -1.19 -21.48 4.32
CA GLN A 30 0.02 -20.72 4.01
C GLN A 30 -0.29 -19.70 2.93
N VAL A 31 0.00 -18.44 3.20
CA VAL A 31 -0.16 -17.34 2.23
C VAL A 31 0.85 -17.46 1.07
N PHE A 32 2.04 -18.00 1.37
CA PHE A 32 3.07 -18.31 0.38
C PHE A 32 3.54 -19.75 0.53
N ALA A 33 3.77 -20.39 -0.60
CA ALA A 33 4.45 -21.67 -0.61
C ALA A 33 5.87 -21.50 -0.03
N VAL A 34 6.21 -22.29 0.97
CA VAL A 34 7.55 -22.35 1.54
C VAL A 34 8.09 -23.79 1.36
N PRO A 35 9.40 -23.97 1.15
CA PRO A 35 9.99 -25.30 1.06
C PRO A 35 9.68 -26.13 2.30
N PRO A 36 9.50 -27.46 2.19
CA PRO A 36 9.35 -28.33 3.33
C PRO A 36 10.52 -28.18 4.32
N GLY A 37 10.20 -28.16 5.62
CA GLY A 37 11.19 -27.96 6.68
C GLY A 37 11.58 -26.51 6.95
N THR A 38 10.99 -25.54 6.25
CA THR A 38 11.20 -24.11 6.56
C THR A 38 10.56 -23.79 7.92
N PRO A 39 11.30 -23.16 8.86
CA PRO A 39 10.73 -22.74 10.14
C PRO A 39 9.55 -21.82 9.96
N ALA A 40 8.56 -21.91 10.86
CA ALA A 40 7.42 -21.01 10.87
C ALA A 40 7.89 -19.55 10.96
N ARG A 41 7.29 -18.68 10.13
CA ARG A 41 7.60 -17.25 10.15
C ARG A 41 7.00 -16.59 11.38
N PRO A 42 7.69 -15.61 12.00
CA PRO A 42 7.10 -14.81 13.05
C PRO A 42 5.81 -14.12 12.57
N ARG A 43 4.77 -14.16 13.39
CA ARG A 43 3.53 -13.45 13.12
C ARG A 43 3.61 -12.05 13.74
N ILE A 44 3.61 -11.01 12.92
CA ILE A 44 3.69 -9.64 13.41
C ILE A 44 2.35 -9.22 14.00
N ALA A 45 2.39 -8.72 15.25
CA ALA A 45 1.24 -8.20 15.98
C ALA A 45 1.11 -6.67 15.84
N ARG A 46 2.24 -5.95 15.82
CA ARG A 46 2.26 -4.49 15.65
C ARG A 46 3.56 -4.01 15.04
N ALA A 47 3.53 -2.80 14.50
CA ALA A 47 4.72 -2.11 14.01
C ALA A 47 4.64 -0.61 14.27
N GLU A 48 5.79 0.03 14.54
CA GLU A 48 5.88 1.46 14.81
C GLU A 48 7.28 2.00 14.43
N GLY A 49 7.32 3.10 13.71
CA GLY A 49 8.58 3.65 13.21
C GLY A 49 9.33 2.63 12.36
N ILE A 50 10.50 2.20 12.82
CA ILE A 50 11.34 1.19 12.14
C ILE A 50 11.31 -0.18 12.85
N TYR A 51 10.42 -0.37 13.81
CA TYR A 51 10.36 -1.61 14.59
C TYR A 51 9.05 -2.36 14.36
N MET A 52 9.14 -3.68 14.43
CA MET A 52 8.02 -4.60 14.43
C MET A 52 8.07 -5.50 15.66
N TRP A 53 6.92 -5.94 16.16
CA TRP A 53 6.81 -6.91 17.25
C TRP A 53 5.92 -8.07 16.82
N ASP A 54 6.36 -9.26 17.10
CA ASP A 54 5.55 -10.45 16.85
C ASP A 54 4.58 -10.74 18.01
N THR A 55 3.75 -11.76 17.83
CA THR A 55 2.76 -12.19 18.83
C THR A 55 3.37 -12.72 20.11
N THR A 56 4.69 -12.99 20.15
CA THR A 56 5.43 -13.39 21.36
C THR A 56 6.06 -12.18 22.07
N GLY A 57 5.93 -10.99 21.52
CA GLY A 57 6.51 -9.76 22.05
C GLY A 57 7.96 -9.51 21.62
N ARG A 58 8.54 -10.39 20.79
CA ARG A 58 9.89 -10.18 20.26
C ARG A 58 9.92 -9.00 19.30
N ARG A 59 10.90 -8.12 19.48
CA ARG A 59 11.11 -6.94 18.64
C ARG A 59 12.10 -7.22 17.52
N TYR A 60 11.77 -6.73 16.34
CA TYR A 60 12.61 -6.76 15.13
C TYR A 60 12.88 -5.35 14.63
N LEU A 61 14.09 -5.09 14.17
CA LEU A 61 14.42 -3.88 13.41
C LEU A 61 14.16 -4.17 11.92
N ASP A 62 13.28 -3.41 11.31
CA ASP A 62 13.03 -3.49 9.88
C ASP A 62 13.98 -2.57 9.12
N ALA A 63 15.19 -3.07 8.85
CA ALA A 63 16.20 -2.35 8.09
C ALA A 63 15.99 -2.41 6.57
N GLY A 64 15.09 -3.28 6.10
CA GLY A 64 14.86 -3.51 4.68
C GLY A 64 13.56 -2.91 4.15
N SER A 65 12.63 -2.54 5.03
CA SER A 65 11.28 -2.09 4.66
C SER A 65 10.57 -3.04 3.67
N GLY A 66 10.83 -4.35 3.79
CA GLY A 66 10.46 -5.33 2.79
C GLY A 66 11.13 -5.04 1.44
N PRO A 67 10.38 -4.97 0.31
CA PRO A 67 10.92 -4.54 -0.98
C PRO A 67 11.01 -3.00 -1.08
N VAL A 68 11.55 -2.31 -0.06
CA VAL A 68 11.67 -0.84 0.01
C VAL A 68 10.30 -0.14 -0.02
N ALA A 69 9.25 -0.77 0.53
CA ALA A 69 7.88 -0.26 0.44
C ALA A 69 7.46 0.62 1.63
N CYS A 70 8.16 0.54 2.77
CA CYS A 70 7.79 1.22 4.00
C CYS A 70 8.80 2.31 4.41
N ASN A 71 9.26 3.11 3.45
CA ASN A 71 10.36 4.08 3.63
C ASN A 71 10.07 5.18 4.66
N ILE A 72 8.81 5.47 4.90
CA ILE A 72 8.37 6.47 5.90
C ILE A 72 8.17 5.89 7.29
N GLY A 73 8.46 4.58 7.46
CA GLY A 73 8.20 3.83 8.66
C GLY A 73 6.72 3.48 8.89
N TYR A 74 6.50 2.70 9.93
CA TYR A 74 5.17 2.23 10.31
C TYR A 74 4.45 3.26 11.18
N GLY A 75 3.13 3.36 11.02
CA GLY A 75 2.28 4.18 11.88
C GLY A 75 2.43 5.70 11.69
N ASN A 76 2.87 6.16 10.52
CA ASN A 76 3.00 7.60 10.25
C ASN A 76 1.64 8.30 10.36
N ARG A 77 1.47 9.09 11.44
CA ARG A 77 0.18 9.73 11.77
C ARG A 77 -0.34 10.64 10.66
N ARG A 78 0.54 11.42 10.02
CA ARG A 78 0.12 12.31 8.92
C ARG A 78 -0.51 11.55 7.76
N VAL A 79 0.04 10.37 7.43
CA VAL A 79 -0.48 9.52 6.37
C VAL A 79 -1.79 8.88 6.80
N LEU A 80 -1.86 8.34 8.02
CA LEU A 80 -3.07 7.70 8.53
C LEU A 80 -4.23 8.71 8.63
N ASP A 81 -3.98 9.90 9.13
CA ASP A 81 -5.00 10.95 9.25
C ASP A 81 -5.49 11.41 7.86
N ALA A 82 -4.58 11.55 6.89
CA ALA A 82 -4.96 11.87 5.51
C ALA A 82 -5.75 10.75 4.82
N LEU A 83 -5.39 9.49 5.06
CA LEU A 83 -6.15 8.33 4.57
C LEU A 83 -7.56 8.30 5.15
N GLN A 84 -7.69 8.52 6.45
CA GLN A 84 -9.01 8.55 7.10
C GLN A 84 -9.90 9.63 6.52
N VAL A 85 -9.40 10.87 6.45
CA VAL A 85 -10.15 12.01 5.89
C VAL A 85 -10.59 11.72 4.45
N GLN A 86 -9.69 11.18 3.61
CA GLN A 86 -10.02 10.87 2.23
C GLN A 86 -11.02 9.71 2.12
N ALA A 87 -10.90 8.68 2.95
CA ALA A 87 -11.82 7.54 2.95
C ALA A 87 -13.24 7.95 3.37
N GLU A 88 -13.36 8.84 4.36
CA GLU A 88 -14.66 9.40 4.78
C GLU A 88 -15.29 10.28 3.71
N ALA A 89 -14.49 11.04 2.95
CA ALA A 89 -14.97 11.91 1.89
C ALA A 89 -15.37 11.12 0.62
N ALA A 90 -14.47 10.30 0.12
CA ALA A 90 -14.67 9.42 -1.03
C ALA A 90 -13.56 8.37 -1.08
N ALA A 91 -13.87 7.14 -0.72
CA ALA A 91 -12.93 6.03 -0.76
C ALA A 91 -12.58 5.60 -2.19
N PHE A 92 -13.50 5.80 -3.14
CA PHE A 92 -13.34 5.42 -4.54
C PHE A 92 -14.07 6.39 -5.47
N ALA A 93 -13.42 6.74 -6.58
CA ALA A 93 -14.02 7.40 -7.71
C ALA A 93 -13.56 6.71 -8.99
N ASN A 94 -14.51 6.21 -9.80
CA ASN A 94 -14.19 5.56 -11.06
C ASN A 94 -13.50 6.54 -12.02
N PRO A 95 -12.22 6.37 -12.36
CA PRO A 95 -11.47 7.32 -13.18
C PRO A 95 -11.98 7.45 -14.62
N GLY A 96 -12.78 6.51 -15.10
CA GLY A 96 -13.45 6.59 -16.41
C GLY A 96 -14.63 7.56 -16.44
N THR A 97 -15.14 7.97 -15.26
CA THR A 97 -16.35 8.81 -15.15
C THR A 97 -16.14 10.03 -14.28
N PHE A 98 -15.31 9.92 -13.26
CA PHE A 98 -15.10 10.96 -12.25
C PHE A 98 -13.62 11.28 -12.08
N GLU A 99 -13.34 12.51 -11.74
CA GLU A 99 -12.02 12.95 -11.33
C GLU A 99 -11.93 13.00 -9.81
N SER A 100 -10.78 12.56 -9.28
CA SER A 100 -10.46 12.65 -7.86
C SER A 100 -9.48 13.80 -7.62
N ALA A 101 -9.85 14.74 -6.74
CA ALA A 101 -8.96 15.83 -6.35
C ALA A 101 -7.66 15.34 -5.68
N ALA A 102 -7.69 14.21 -4.99
CA ALA A 102 -6.52 13.59 -4.40
C ALA A 102 -5.56 13.07 -5.49
N ASN A 103 -6.09 12.38 -6.51
CA ASN A 103 -5.30 11.89 -7.63
C ASN A 103 -4.69 13.02 -8.45
N ARG A 104 -5.45 14.10 -8.68
CA ARG A 104 -4.93 15.28 -9.38
C ARG A 104 -3.76 15.88 -8.64
N ARG A 105 -3.90 16.18 -7.35
CA ARG A 105 -2.81 16.74 -6.54
C ARG A 105 -1.58 15.82 -6.49
N PHE A 106 -1.77 14.51 -6.44
CA PHE A 106 -0.68 13.55 -6.49
C PHE A 106 0.05 13.62 -7.83
N ALA A 107 -0.69 13.61 -8.95
CA ALA A 107 -0.11 13.70 -10.28
C ALA A 107 0.67 15.01 -10.50
N GLU A 108 0.12 16.14 -10.07
CA GLU A 108 0.78 17.45 -10.14
C GLU A 108 2.10 17.45 -9.36
N ARG A 109 2.08 16.97 -8.12
CA ARG A 109 3.29 16.89 -7.29
C ARG A 109 4.33 15.92 -7.85
N LEU A 110 3.90 14.82 -8.41
CA LEU A 110 4.83 13.84 -9.01
C LEU A 110 5.45 14.39 -10.29
N ALA A 111 4.68 15.05 -11.14
CA ALA A 111 5.18 15.71 -12.34
C ALA A 111 6.17 16.84 -11.99
N GLU A 112 5.86 17.66 -10.99
CA GLU A 112 6.76 18.70 -10.47
C GLU A 112 8.09 18.10 -9.98
N ALA A 113 8.03 17.02 -9.19
CA ALA A 113 9.21 16.34 -8.67
C ALA A 113 10.07 15.67 -9.76
N ALA A 114 9.44 15.19 -10.83
CA ALA A 114 10.14 14.57 -11.97
C ALA A 114 10.83 15.61 -12.86
N GLY A 115 10.36 16.87 -12.85
CA GLY A 115 10.93 17.97 -13.61
C GLY A 115 10.37 18.14 -15.03
N PRO A 116 10.99 18.99 -15.86
CA PRO A 116 10.50 19.31 -17.18
C PRO A 116 10.38 18.09 -18.10
N GLY A 117 9.30 18.02 -18.87
CA GLY A 117 9.04 16.93 -19.82
C GLY A 117 8.15 15.81 -19.28
N TYR A 118 7.80 15.86 -17.97
CA TYR A 118 6.89 14.92 -17.33
C TYR A 118 5.57 15.62 -17.00
N GLU A 119 4.68 15.72 -17.98
CA GLU A 119 3.43 16.48 -17.85
C GLU A 119 2.22 15.60 -17.51
N ARG A 120 2.37 14.28 -17.61
CA ARG A 120 1.28 13.32 -17.41
C ARG A 120 1.69 12.17 -16.55
N VAL A 121 0.80 11.75 -15.67
CA VAL A 121 0.99 10.63 -14.76
C VAL A 121 -0.14 9.64 -14.95
N PHE A 122 0.22 8.38 -15.16
CA PHE A 122 -0.71 7.26 -15.19
C PHE A 122 -0.48 6.40 -13.96
N VAL A 123 -1.47 6.38 -13.06
CA VAL A 123 -1.40 5.64 -11.79
C VAL A 123 -1.93 4.24 -12.00
N VAL A 124 -1.16 3.24 -11.57
CA VAL A 124 -1.50 1.81 -11.63
C VAL A 124 -1.23 1.14 -10.28
N SER A 125 -1.62 -0.12 -10.15
CA SER A 125 -1.58 -0.84 -8.87
C SER A 125 -0.18 -1.24 -8.41
N GLY A 126 0.79 -1.36 -9.32
CA GLY A 126 2.14 -1.81 -8.98
C GLY A 126 3.14 -1.65 -10.12
N GLY A 127 4.40 -2.01 -9.84
CA GLY A 127 5.52 -1.86 -10.79
C GLY A 127 5.38 -2.72 -12.04
N SER A 128 4.78 -3.91 -11.94
CA SER A 128 4.56 -4.78 -13.10
C SER A 128 3.58 -4.17 -14.08
N GLU A 129 2.47 -3.62 -13.60
CA GLU A 129 1.49 -2.91 -14.42
C GLU A 129 2.06 -1.62 -15.00
N ALA A 130 2.92 -0.92 -14.25
CA ALA A 130 3.59 0.27 -14.74
C ALA A 130 4.53 -0.05 -15.91
N ASN A 131 5.34 -1.10 -15.78
CA ASN A 131 6.22 -1.56 -16.86
C ASN A 131 5.44 -2.01 -18.10
N GLU A 132 4.36 -2.77 -17.91
CA GLU A 132 3.49 -3.20 -19.01
C GLU A 132 2.85 -2.00 -19.73
N ALA A 133 2.35 -1.03 -18.97
CA ALA A 133 1.80 0.20 -19.54
C ALA A 133 2.85 1.00 -20.31
N ALA A 134 4.08 1.10 -19.79
CA ALA A 134 5.18 1.78 -20.47
C ALA A 134 5.56 1.11 -21.77
N MET A 135 5.66 -0.23 -21.80
CA MET A 135 5.94 -0.98 -23.04
C MET A 135 4.84 -0.81 -24.09
N LYS A 136 3.58 -0.85 -23.68
CA LYS A 136 2.44 -0.61 -24.56
C LYS A 136 2.45 0.81 -25.12
N LEU A 137 2.73 1.80 -24.28
CA LEU A 137 2.84 3.19 -24.70
C LEU A 137 3.98 3.40 -25.70
N ALA A 138 5.16 2.85 -25.43
CA ALA A 138 6.31 2.91 -26.34
C ALA A 138 5.97 2.33 -27.70
N ARG A 139 5.30 1.16 -27.75
CA ARG A 139 4.84 0.56 -29.00
C ARG A 139 3.82 1.43 -29.73
N GLN A 140 2.85 1.98 -29.02
CA GLN A 140 1.85 2.88 -29.62
C GLN A 140 2.53 4.13 -30.22
N MET A 141 3.52 4.68 -29.54
CA MET A 141 4.29 5.82 -30.04
C MET A 141 5.10 5.46 -31.32
N ALA A 142 5.73 4.28 -31.34
CA ALA A 142 6.44 3.81 -32.53
C ALA A 142 5.49 3.64 -33.72
N VAL A 143 4.32 3.02 -33.50
CA VAL A 143 3.27 2.89 -34.52
C VAL A 143 2.82 4.26 -35.04
N ALA A 144 2.56 5.21 -34.13
CA ALA A 144 2.11 6.56 -34.51
C ALA A 144 3.17 7.34 -35.31
N ARG A 145 4.46 6.99 -35.16
CA ARG A 145 5.57 7.57 -35.91
C ARG A 145 5.87 6.83 -37.22
N GLY A 146 5.17 5.74 -37.51
CA GLY A 146 5.46 4.88 -38.67
C GLY A 146 6.71 4.01 -38.50
N GLU A 147 7.23 3.85 -37.28
CA GLU A 147 8.43 3.09 -36.94
C GLU A 147 8.14 1.63 -36.56
N ALA A 148 6.88 1.21 -36.61
CA ALA A 148 6.48 -0.17 -36.26
C ALA A 148 6.89 -1.12 -37.39
N SER A 149 7.84 -2.00 -37.09
CA SER A 149 8.18 -3.18 -37.90
C SER A 149 7.45 -4.42 -37.33
#